data_33e67af5e857549c186e4339569636af
#
_entry.id   33e67af5e857549c186e4339569636af
#
_cell.length_a   1.000
_cell.length_b   1.000
_cell.length_c   1.000
_cell.angle_alpha   90.00
_cell.angle_beta   90.00
_cell.angle_gamma   90.00
#
_symmetry.space_group_name_H-M   'P 1'
#
loop_
_entity.id
_entity.type
_entity.pdbx_description
1 polymer ?
#
loop_
_entity_poly.entity_id
_entity_poly.type
_entity_poly.pdbx_seq_one_letter_code
_entity_poly.pdbx_strand_id
1 'polypeptide(L)'
;FEEEIRKQVLMAVDEADVILFVVDVMNGVTDLDLQVASILRRAKKPVLLVANKTDNNELQYNAPEFYSLGLGDPYCISAVTGSGTGDLMDLIVENFKKESDEILDEDIPRFAVVGRPNAGKSSIVNAFIGEDRNIVTEIAGTTRDYSVIRSIRSIENSDVCILMLDATRGIESQDLNIFSLIQKNSKGLVVVVNKWDLVEDKTVKVMKTFENAIRSRFAPFVDFPIIFASALTKQRILKVLEEARTVYENRMIRIPTARLNEEMLPLIEAYPPPAIKGKYIKIKYITQLPNTQIPSFVYFANLPQYVKEPYKRFLENKMREKWNLTGTPINIYIRQK
;
A
#
# COMPACT_ATOMS: atom_id res chain seq x y z
N PHE A 1 -11.46 -19.92 16.86
CA PHE A 1 -12.07 -18.83 16.04
C PHE A 1 -12.67 -17.75 16.94
N GLU A 2 -13.50 -18.11 17.93
CA GLU A 2 -14.11 -17.13 18.88
C GLU A 2 -13.06 -16.44 19.76
N GLU A 3 -12.04 -17.15 20.19
CA GLU A 3 -10.96 -16.62 21.02
C GLU A 3 -10.07 -15.62 20.26
N GLU A 4 -9.84 -15.85 18.96
CA GLU A 4 -9.14 -14.94 18.08
C GLU A 4 -9.94 -13.66 17.79
N ILE A 5 -11.26 -13.79 17.57
CA ILE A 5 -12.17 -12.63 17.43
C ILE A 5 -12.16 -11.79 18.70
N ARG A 6 -12.26 -12.42 19.87
CA ARG A 6 -12.22 -11.73 21.16
C ARG A 6 -10.92 -10.96 21.36
N LYS A 7 -9.78 -11.55 21.00
CA LYS A 7 -8.46 -10.89 21.06
C LYS A 7 -8.41 -9.65 20.16
N GLN A 8 -8.94 -9.77 18.93
CA GLN A 8 -9.01 -8.64 17.99
C GLN A 8 -9.92 -7.51 18.48
N VAL A 9 -11.07 -7.87 19.08
CA VAL A 9 -11.97 -6.86 19.69
C VAL A 9 -11.27 -6.12 20.82
N LEU A 10 -10.57 -6.82 21.71
CA LEU A 10 -9.83 -6.18 22.81
C LEU A 10 -8.73 -5.25 22.30
N MET A 11 -7.97 -5.65 21.27
CA MET A 11 -6.95 -4.82 20.66
C MET A 11 -7.56 -3.57 20.00
N ALA A 12 -8.67 -3.74 19.26
CA ALA A 12 -9.37 -2.62 18.64
C ALA A 12 -9.91 -1.62 19.69
N VAL A 13 -10.41 -2.12 20.81
CA VAL A 13 -10.88 -1.30 21.94
C VAL A 13 -9.74 -0.48 22.57
N ASP A 14 -8.57 -1.06 22.71
CA ASP A 14 -7.41 -0.37 23.29
C ASP A 14 -6.87 0.73 22.38
N GLU A 15 -6.91 0.54 21.07
CA GLU A 15 -6.39 1.49 20.07
C GLU A 15 -7.38 2.57 19.66
N ALA A 16 -8.69 2.33 19.78
CA ALA A 16 -9.71 3.28 19.35
C ALA A 16 -9.81 4.50 20.27
N ASP A 17 -10.07 5.67 19.71
CA ASP A 17 -10.47 6.87 20.47
C ASP A 17 -11.97 6.90 20.73
N VAL A 18 -12.77 6.45 19.77
CA VAL A 18 -14.22 6.29 19.86
C VAL A 18 -14.60 4.91 19.30
N ILE A 19 -15.50 4.22 19.97
CA ILE A 19 -15.94 2.87 19.59
C ILE A 19 -17.38 2.96 19.09
N LEU A 20 -17.62 2.46 17.87
CA LEU A 20 -18.95 2.27 17.34
C LEU A 20 -19.36 0.80 17.49
N PHE A 21 -20.31 0.54 18.38
CA PHE A 21 -20.89 -0.80 18.52
C PHE A 21 -22.17 -0.88 17.68
N VAL A 22 -22.06 -1.53 16.53
CA VAL A 22 -23.15 -1.63 15.55
C VAL A 22 -23.93 -2.89 15.73
N VAL A 23 -25.24 -2.75 15.99
CA VAL A 23 -26.21 -3.84 16.16
C VAL A 23 -27.26 -3.80 15.05
N ASP A 24 -27.89 -4.93 14.78
CA ASP A 24 -28.89 -5.11 13.72
C ASP A 24 -30.29 -5.11 14.32
N VAL A 25 -31.09 -4.07 14.03
CA VAL A 25 -32.45 -3.91 14.53
C VAL A 25 -33.40 -5.03 14.09
N MET A 26 -33.11 -5.68 12.95
CA MET A 26 -33.92 -6.77 12.42
C MET A 26 -33.74 -8.09 13.21
N ASN A 27 -32.54 -8.28 13.78
CA ASN A 27 -32.21 -9.52 14.50
C ASN A 27 -32.47 -9.45 16.02
N GLY A 28 -32.65 -8.21 16.54
CA GLY A 28 -32.73 -8.01 18.00
C GLY A 28 -31.38 -8.25 18.68
N VAL A 29 -31.41 -8.34 20.02
CA VAL A 29 -30.20 -8.58 20.82
C VAL A 29 -29.80 -10.05 20.76
N THR A 30 -28.56 -10.31 20.32
CA THR A 30 -27.98 -11.66 20.25
C THR A 30 -27.05 -11.95 21.44
N ASP A 31 -26.74 -13.23 21.68
CA ASP A 31 -25.78 -13.64 22.72
C ASP A 31 -24.37 -13.06 22.46
N LEU A 32 -24.00 -12.90 21.19
CA LEU A 32 -22.73 -12.27 20.80
C LEU A 32 -22.73 -10.79 21.16
N ASP A 33 -23.84 -10.09 20.96
CA ASP A 33 -23.95 -8.67 21.33
C ASP A 33 -23.81 -8.50 22.86
N LEU A 34 -24.40 -9.38 23.66
CA LEU A 34 -24.25 -9.37 25.11
C LEU A 34 -22.80 -9.61 25.55
N GLN A 35 -22.09 -10.54 24.92
CA GLN A 35 -20.68 -10.80 25.20
C GLN A 35 -19.81 -9.58 24.87
N VAL A 36 -19.97 -9.01 23.68
CA VAL A 36 -19.22 -7.81 23.25
C VAL A 36 -19.56 -6.62 24.15
N ALA A 37 -20.84 -6.38 24.46
CA ALA A 37 -21.27 -5.31 25.36
C ALA A 37 -20.64 -5.44 26.75
N SER A 38 -20.44 -6.66 27.25
CA SER A 38 -19.78 -6.90 28.53
C SER A 38 -18.31 -6.44 28.54
N ILE A 39 -17.63 -6.52 27.41
CA ILE A 39 -16.25 -6.03 27.20
C ILE A 39 -16.27 -4.51 27.11
N LEU A 40 -17.17 -3.95 26.30
CA LEU A 40 -17.26 -2.52 26.01
C LEU A 40 -17.65 -1.70 27.25
N ARG A 41 -18.51 -2.23 28.13
CA ARG A 41 -18.84 -1.58 29.43
C ARG A 41 -17.63 -1.37 30.34
N ARG A 42 -16.57 -2.15 30.17
CA ARG A 42 -15.32 -2.02 30.92
C ARG A 42 -14.31 -1.11 30.23
N ALA A 43 -14.53 -0.76 28.98
CA ALA A 43 -13.67 0.15 28.23
C ALA A 43 -13.77 1.56 28.82
N LYS A 44 -12.62 2.24 28.94
CA LYS A 44 -12.54 3.63 29.38
C LYS A 44 -12.68 4.63 28.21
N LYS A 45 -13.19 4.16 27.10
CA LYS A 45 -13.34 4.91 25.85
C LYS A 45 -14.82 5.23 25.61
N PRO A 46 -15.15 6.31 24.91
CA PRO A 46 -16.53 6.57 24.47
C PRO A 46 -17.02 5.42 23.58
N VAL A 47 -18.18 4.87 23.92
CA VAL A 47 -18.86 3.83 23.14
C VAL A 47 -20.17 4.39 22.64
N LEU A 48 -20.38 4.44 21.34
CA LEU A 48 -21.63 4.80 20.70
C LEU A 48 -22.34 3.54 20.23
N LEU A 49 -23.53 3.28 20.81
CA LEU A 49 -24.38 2.14 20.42
C LEU A 49 -25.17 2.54 19.18
N VAL A 50 -24.94 1.85 18.05
CA VAL A 50 -25.51 2.17 16.76
C VAL A 50 -26.47 1.07 16.33
N ALA A 51 -27.77 1.38 16.26
CA ALA A 51 -28.83 0.48 15.80
C ALA A 51 -29.00 0.66 14.27
N ASN A 52 -28.38 -0.23 13.49
CA ASN A 52 -28.41 -0.17 12.02
C ASN A 52 -29.61 -0.92 11.43
N LYS A 53 -29.91 -0.66 10.16
CA LYS A 53 -31.07 -1.17 9.39
C LYS A 53 -32.41 -0.57 9.82
N THR A 54 -32.40 0.62 10.38
CA THR A 54 -33.63 1.39 10.64
C THR A 54 -34.09 2.12 9.38
N ASP A 55 -34.46 1.34 8.35
CA ASP A 55 -34.77 1.87 7.02
C ASP A 55 -36.14 2.61 6.98
N ASN A 56 -36.97 2.42 7.99
CA ASN A 56 -38.24 3.09 8.16
C ASN A 56 -38.52 3.40 9.65
N ASN A 57 -39.53 4.25 9.90
CA ASN A 57 -39.91 4.66 11.26
C ASN A 57 -40.41 3.50 12.13
N GLU A 58 -40.99 2.45 11.54
CA GLU A 58 -41.48 1.29 12.31
C GLU A 58 -40.33 0.52 12.95
N LEU A 59 -39.18 0.39 12.24
CA LEU A 59 -38.02 -0.32 12.76
C LEU A 59 -37.32 0.44 13.89
N GLN A 60 -37.51 1.76 13.98
CA GLN A 60 -37.00 2.53 15.12
C GLN A 60 -37.65 2.13 16.44
N TYR A 61 -38.90 1.63 16.43
CA TYR A 61 -39.56 1.14 17.66
C TYR A 61 -38.92 -0.12 18.23
N ASN A 62 -38.05 -0.81 17.50
CA ASN A 62 -37.32 -1.98 18.01
C ASN A 62 -36.00 -1.56 18.69
N ALA A 63 -35.51 -0.33 18.48
CA ALA A 63 -34.25 0.13 19.07
C ALA A 63 -34.22 0.11 20.61
N PRO A 64 -35.33 0.34 21.36
CA PRO A 64 -35.34 0.26 22.82
C PRO A 64 -34.89 -1.10 23.41
N GLU A 65 -34.99 -2.19 22.67
CA GLU A 65 -34.48 -3.49 23.10
C GLU A 65 -33.00 -3.46 23.47
N PHE A 66 -32.22 -2.64 22.74
CA PHE A 66 -30.77 -2.54 22.89
C PHE A 66 -30.31 -1.76 24.14
N TYR A 67 -31.24 -1.11 24.89
CA TYR A 67 -30.89 -0.59 26.22
C TYR A 67 -30.45 -1.70 27.20
N SER A 68 -30.89 -2.93 26.96
CA SER A 68 -30.46 -4.12 27.73
C SER A 68 -28.95 -4.35 27.66
N LEU A 69 -28.26 -3.82 26.64
CA LEU A 69 -26.80 -3.88 26.51
C LEU A 69 -26.05 -2.96 27.49
N GLY A 70 -26.73 -1.96 28.10
CA GLY A 70 -26.15 -1.06 29.10
C GLY A 70 -25.02 -0.19 28.56
N LEU A 71 -25.11 0.28 27.31
CA LEU A 71 -24.13 1.12 26.63
C LEU A 71 -24.65 2.52 26.27
N GLY A 72 -25.79 2.92 26.87
CA GLY A 72 -26.43 4.21 26.61
C GLY A 72 -27.51 4.13 25.51
N ASP A 73 -27.85 5.29 24.95
CA ASP A 73 -28.90 5.41 23.96
C ASP A 73 -28.50 4.82 22.60
N PRO A 74 -29.34 3.98 21.97
CA PRO A 74 -29.07 3.46 20.65
C PRO A 74 -29.35 4.51 19.57
N TYR A 75 -28.34 4.86 18.78
CA TYR A 75 -28.45 5.76 17.64
C TYR A 75 -28.97 4.98 16.42
N CYS A 76 -30.17 5.31 16.00
CA CYS A 76 -30.82 4.66 14.86
C CYS A 76 -30.27 5.19 13.54
N ILE A 77 -29.73 4.31 12.70
CA ILE A 77 -29.24 4.65 11.36
C ILE A 77 -29.69 3.62 10.32
N SER A 78 -29.66 4.02 9.07
CA SER A 78 -29.70 3.11 7.93
C SER A 78 -28.45 3.32 7.06
N ALA A 79 -27.57 2.35 7.06
CA ALA A 79 -26.39 2.36 6.20
C ALA A 79 -26.75 2.27 4.70
N VAL A 80 -27.95 1.79 4.36
CA VAL A 80 -28.44 1.66 2.97
C VAL A 80 -28.99 2.99 2.47
N THR A 81 -29.83 3.65 3.27
CA THR A 81 -30.48 4.92 2.86
C THR A 81 -29.67 6.16 3.26
N GLY A 82 -28.72 6.02 4.17
CA GLY A 82 -27.97 7.13 4.75
C GLY A 82 -28.72 7.88 5.86
N SER A 83 -29.93 7.44 6.24
CA SER A 83 -30.71 8.09 7.31
C SER A 83 -29.98 8.00 8.65
N GLY A 84 -29.95 9.10 9.42
CA GLY A 84 -29.30 9.19 10.74
C GLY A 84 -27.77 9.16 10.73
N THR A 85 -27.12 8.98 9.57
CA THR A 85 -25.65 8.90 9.50
C THR A 85 -24.96 10.24 9.73
N GLY A 86 -25.63 11.36 9.36
CA GLY A 86 -25.11 12.72 9.61
C GLY A 86 -24.94 13.00 11.09
N ASP A 87 -26.01 12.80 11.86
CA ASP A 87 -26.02 13.00 13.31
C ASP A 87 -25.00 12.09 14.02
N LEU A 88 -24.87 10.83 13.54
CA LEU A 88 -23.85 9.92 14.05
C LEU A 88 -22.43 10.44 13.79
N MET A 89 -22.15 10.99 12.61
CA MET A 89 -20.85 11.57 12.28
C MET A 89 -20.52 12.78 13.16
N ASP A 90 -21.48 13.64 13.45
CA ASP A 90 -21.29 14.78 14.33
C ASP A 90 -20.95 14.30 15.74
N LEU A 91 -21.65 13.29 16.25
CA LEU A 91 -21.36 12.67 17.56
C LEU A 91 -19.97 12.03 17.61
N ILE A 92 -19.53 11.38 16.53
CA ILE A 92 -18.16 10.82 16.47
C ILE A 92 -17.15 11.95 16.60
N VAL A 93 -17.32 13.05 15.86
CA VAL A 93 -16.39 14.20 15.89
C VAL A 93 -16.37 14.85 17.26
N GLU A 94 -17.52 14.99 17.93
CA GLU A 94 -17.60 15.53 19.30
C GLU A 94 -16.85 14.69 20.33
N ASN A 95 -16.81 13.37 20.14
CA ASN A 95 -16.15 12.43 21.03
C ASN A 95 -14.67 12.21 20.72
N PHE A 96 -14.15 12.71 19.60
CA PHE A 96 -12.72 12.72 19.37
C PHE A 96 -12.04 13.64 20.40
N LYS A 97 -11.01 13.14 21.05
CA LYS A 97 -10.10 13.99 21.78
C LYS A 97 -9.52 14.98 20.78
N LYS A 98 -9.55 16.27 21.11
CA LYS A 98 -8.75 17.26 20.38
C LYS A 98 -7.30 16.89 20.63
N GLU A 99 -6.72 16.13 19.69
CA GLU A 99 -5.28 15.94 19.67
C GLU A 99 -4.66 17.33 19.50
N SER A 100 -3.75 17.67 20.42
CA SER A 100 -2.70 18.62 20.09
C SER A 100 -2.12 18.21 18.74
N ASP A 101 -2.01 19.13 17.80
CA ASP A 101 -1.35 18.97 16.50
C ASP A 101 -0.01 18.22 16.68
N GLU A 102 -0.05 16.90 16.81
CA GLU A 102 1.10 16.08 16.50
C GLU A 102 1.27 16.20 14.99
N ILE A 103 2.17 17.10 14.63
CA ILE A 103 2.75 17.18 13.30
C ILE A 103 3.13 15.75 12.95
N LEU A 104 2.31 15.08 12.13
CA LEU A 104 2.68 13.81 11.52
C LEU A 104 3.99 14.11 10.81
N ASP A 105 5.08 13.56 11.35
CA ASP A 105 6.42 13.75 10.81
C ASP A 105 6.33 13.35 9.33
N GLU A 106 6.38 14.32 8.42
CA GLU A 106 6.23 14.10 6.97
C GLU A 106 7.34 13.17 6.44
N ASP A 107 8.37 12.95 7.26
CA ASP A 107 9.55 12.13 6.93
C ASP A 107 9.40 10.64 7.29
N ILE A 108 8.28 10.19 7.87
CA ILE A 108 8.08 8.77 8.17
C ILE A 108 7.68 8.00 6.91
N PRO A 109 8.50 7.04 6.43
CA PRO A 109 8.19 6.26 5.23
C PRO A 109 6.96 5.38 5.44
N ARG A 110 6.02 5.39 4.50
CA ARG A 110 4.80 4.60 4.52
C ARG A 110 4.94 3.40 3.60
N PHE A 111 4.85 2.19 4.16
CA PHE A 111 4.95 0.94 3.43
C PHE A 111 3.59 0.26 3.32
N ALA A 112 3.19 -0.14 2.09
CA ALA A 112 2.00 -0.94 1.87
C ALA A 112 2.38 -2.38 1.51
N VAL A 113 1.82 -3.36 2.23
CA VAL A 113 1.94 -4.78 1.87
C VAL A 113 0.75 -5.17 1.03
N VAL A 114 0.99 -5.49 -0.23
CA VAL A 114 -0.03 -5.82 -1.24
C VAL A 114 0.25 -7.16 -1.90
N GLY A 115 -0.77 -7.75 -2.51
CA GLY A 115 -0.66 -9.05 -3.17
C GLY A 115 -1.99 -9.80 -3.13
N ARG A 116 -2.04 -10.94 -3.81
CA ARG A 116 -3.23 -11.81 -3.86
C ARG A 116 -3.73 -12.25 -2.48
N PRO A 117 -4.99 -12.67 -2.35
CA PRO A 117 -5.42 -13.43 -1.18
C PRO A 117 -4.49 -14.63 -0.93
N ASN A 118 -4.21 -14.94 0.32
CA ASN A 118 -3.36 -16.05 0.76
C ASN A 118 -1.88 -16.00 0.32
N ALA A 119 -1.39 -14.88 -0.21
CA ALA A 119 0.04 -14.66 -0.47
C ALA A 119 0.87 -14.49 0.81
N GLY A 120 0.22 -14.41 1.99
CA GLY A 120 0.86 -14.27 3.29
C GLY A 120 1.03 -12.84 3.78
N LYS A 121 0.20 -11.89 3.29
CA LYS A 121 0.25 -10.48 3.69
C LYS A 121 0.09 -10.27 5.20
N SER A 122 -0.96 -10.84 5.80
CA SER A 122 -1.20 -10.73 7.24
C SER A 122 -0.05 -11.38 8.04
N SER A 123 0.44 -12.52 7.58
CA SER A 123 1.55 -13.22 8.24
C SER A 123 2.84 -12.40 8.24
N ILE A 124 3.18 -11.74 7.12
CA ILE A 124 4.40 -10.92 7.06
C ILE A 124 4.26 -9.64 7.89
N VAL A 125 3.08 -9.01 7.91
CA VAL A 125 2.81 -7.85 8.76
C VAL A 125 2.92 -8.22 10.24
N ASN A 126 2.33 -9.33 10.66
CA ASN A 126 2.47 -9.85 12.02
C ASN A 126 3.94 -10.15 12.37
N ALA A 127 4.72 -10.68 11.42
CA ALA A 127 6.13 -10.94 11.60
C ALA A 127 6.97 -9.64 11.73
N PHE A 128 6.58 -8.55 11.07
CA PHE A 128 7.23 -7.24 11.20
C PHE A 128 6.96 -6.59 12.55
N ILE A 129 5.73 -6.66 13.04
CA ILE A 129 5.30 -6.03 14.29
C ILE A 129 5.74 -6.85 15.50
N GLY A 130 5.95 -8.16 15.31
CA GLY A 130 6.24 -9.11 16.40
C GLY A 130 5.02 -9.54 17.20
N GLU A 131 3.81 -9.18 16.75
CA GLU A 131 2.52 -9.44 17.39
C GLU A 131 1.52 -10.00 16.38
N ASP A 132 0.57 -10.81 16.86
CA ASP A 132 -0.53 -11.34 16.04
C ASP A 132 -1.68 -10.32 15.94
N ARG A 133 -1.44 -9.22 15.25
CA ARG A 133 -2.45 -8.15 15.03
C ARG A 133 -3.48 -8.47 13.95
N ASN A 134 -3.13 -9.27 12.97
CA ASN A 134 -4.02 -9.61 11.87
C ASN A 134 -4.48 -11.05 11.96
N ILE A 135 -5.77 -11.29 11.73
CA ILE A 135 -6.29 -12.65 11.62
C ILE A 135 -5.76 -13.29 10.34
N VAL A 136 -4.96 -14.34 10.50
CA VAL A 136 -4.49 -15.18 9.41
C VAL A 136 -5.46 -16.34 9.27
N THR A 137 -6.38 -16.26 8.28
CA THR A 137 -7.30 -17.37 7.98
C THR A 137 -6.91 -18.01 6.66
N GLU A 138 -6.89 -19.34 6.62
CA GLU A 138 -6.67 -20.11 5.39
C GLU A 138 -7.89 -20.14 4.45
N ILE A 139 -9.03 -19.63 4.91
CA ILE A 139 -10.30 -19.67 4.17
C ILE A 139 -10.34 -18.59 3.13
N ALA A 140 -10.23 -18.99 1.87
CA ALA A 140 -10.42 -18.11 0.72
C ALA A 140 -11.93 -17.92 0.48
N GLY A 141 -12.43 -16.67 0.57
CA GLY A 141 -13.74 -16.50 -0.04
C GLY A 141 -14.70 -15.42 0.43
N THR A 142 -14.40 -14.57 1.39
CA THR A 142 -15.45 -13.67 1.90
C THR A 142 -15.38 -12.20 1.51
N THR A 143 -14.38 -11.72 0.74
CA THR A 143 -14.38 -10.27 0.43
C THR A 143 -13.56 -9.93 -0.83
N ARG A 144 -13.99 -10.37 -2.02
CA ARG A 144 -13.25 -10.01 -3.26
C ARG A 144 -13.26 -8.50 -3.54
N ASP A 145 -14.38 -7.82 -3.38
CA ASP A 145 -14.52 -6.42 -3.77
C ASP A 145 -13.94 -5.44 -2.73
N TYR A 146 -14.14 -5.68 -1.45
CA TYR A 146 -13.55 -4.85 -0.38
C TYR A 146 -12.02 -4.96 -0.30
N SER A 147 -11.45 -6.14 -0.61
CA SER A 147 -9.99 -6.34 -0.60
C SER A 147 -9.29 -5.55 -1.71
N VAL A 148 -9.92 -5.40 -2.86
CA VAL A 148 -9.39 -4.62 -4.00
C VAL A 148 -9.38 -3.13 -3.65
N ILE A 149 -10.48 -2.59 -3.13
CA ILE A 149 -10.58 -1.17 -2.73
C ILE A 149 -9.57 -0.83 -1.63
N ARG A 150 -9.41 -1.69 -0.61
CA ARG A 150 -8.39 -1.53 0.43
C ARG A 150 -6.97 -1.53 -0.15
N SER A 151 -6.68 -2.44 -1.08
CA SER A 151 -5.37 -2.50 -1.74
C SER A 151 -5.08 -1.23 -2.54
N ILE A 152 -6.09 -0.68 -3.25
CA ILE A 152 -5.96 0.58 -3.99
C ILE A 152 -5.62 1.72 -3.03
N ARG A 153 -6.40 1.94 -1.98
CA ARG A 153 -6.15 2.99 -0.99
C ARG A 153 -4.79 2.84 -0.29
N SER A 154 -4.42 1.61 0.04
CA SER A 154 -3.10 1.34 0.65
C SER A 154 -1.96 1.70 -0.30
N ILE A 155 -2.08 1.41 -1.61
CA ILE A 155 -1.11 1.81 -2.62
C ILE A 155 -1.06 3.33 -2.74
N GLU A 156 -2.21 4.00 -2.85
CA GLU A 156 -2.28 5.46 -3.01
C GLU A 156 -1.64 6.22 -1.85
N ASN A 157 -1.79 5.74 -0.62
CA ASN A 157 -1.31 6.39 0.60
C ASN A 157 0.10 5.95 1.02
N SER A 158 0.77 5.06 0.27
CA SER A 158 2.12 4.59 0.58
C SER A 158 3.20 5.27 -0.26
N ASP A 159 4.43 5.16 0.18
CA ASP A 159 5.62 5.56 -0.57
C ASP A 159 6.23 4.37 -1.30
N VAL A 160 6.27 3.21 -0.66
CA VAL A 160 6.80 1.97 -1.20
C VAL A 160 5.80 0.83 -1.00
N CYS A 161 5.58 0.06 -2.04
CA CYS A 161 4.76 -1.14 -2.02
C CYS A 161 5.63 -2.39 -1.92
N ILE A 162 5.30 -3.26 -0.97
CA ILE A 162 5.86 -4.60 -0.82
C ILE A 162 4.88 -5.56 -1.48
N LEU A 163 5.19 -5.99 -2.71
CA LEU A 163 4.34 -6.91 -3.48
C LEU A 163 4.66 -8.36 -3.11
N MET A 164 3.69 -9.03 -2.50
CA MET A 164 3.80 -10.42 -2.07
C MET A 164 3.39 -11.38 -3.18
N LEU A 165 4.30 -12.25 -3.58
CA LEU A 165 4.06 -13.37 -4.50
C LEU A 165 4.13 -14.69 -3.74
N ASP A 166 3.33 -15.66 -4.12
CA ASP A 166 3.34 -17.01 -3.56
C ASP A 166 4.28 -17.91 -4.39
N ALA A 167 5.36 -18.40 -3.78
CA ALA A 167 6.35 -19.25 -4.44
C ALA A 167 5.74 -20.55 -5.00
N THR A 168 4.68 -21.07 -4.37
CA THR A 168 4.05 -22.34 -4.77
C THR A 168 3.14 -22.20 -5.99
N ARG A 169 2.65 -20.99 -6.28
CA ARG A 169 1.72 -20.72 -7.37
C ARG A 169 2.36 -19.94 -8.53
N GLY A 170 3.49 -19.32 -8.30
CA GLY A 170 4.12 -18.42 -9.26
C GLY A 170 3.32 -17.14 -9.51
N ILE A 171 3.54 -16.51 -10.67
CA ILE A 171 2.94 -15.21 -11.03
C ILE A 171 1.62 -15.45 -11.78
N GLU A 172 0.53 -14.87 -11.27
CA GLU A 172 -0.80 -14.90 -11.86
C GLU A 172 -1.21 -13.52 -12.40
N SER A 173 -2.33 -13.47 -13.15
CA SER A 173 -2.86 -12.23 -13.74
C SER A 173 -3.17 -11.16 -12.70
N GLN A 174 -3.64 -11.57 -11.51
CA GLN A 174 -3.96 -10.64 -10.42
C GLN A 174 -2.70 -9.94 -9.88
N ASP A 175 -1.54 -10.62 -9.84
CA ASP A 175 -0.27 -10.02 -9.44
C ASP A 175 0.16 -8.94 -10.45
N LEU A 176 -0.04 -9.19 -11.76
CA LEU A 176 0.23 -8.22 -12.82
C LEU A 176 -0.68 -7.00 -12.72
N ASN A 177 -1.94 -7.18 -12.36
CA ASN A 177 -2.89 -6.07 -12.15
C ASN A 177 -2.45 -5.19 -10.96
N ILE A 178 -2.05 -5.80 -9.84
CA ILE A 178 -1.54 -5.07 -8.67
C ILE A 178 -0.25 -4.35 -9.03
N PHE A 179 0.68 -5.00 -9.72
CA PHE A 179 1.92 -4.39 -10.20
C PHE A 179 1.65 -3.18 -11.11
N SER A 180 0.73 -3.30 -12.07
CA SER A 180 0.33 -2.20 -12.96
C SER A 180 -0.25 -1.02 -12.16
N LEU A 181 -1.00 -1.30 -11.10
CA LEU A 181 -1.54 -0.27 -10.22
C LEU A 181 -0.44 0.46 -9.43
N ILE A 182 0.56 -0.28 -8.92
CA ILE A 182 1.74 0.29 -8.26
C ILE A 182 2.50 1.22 -9.22
N GLN A 183 2.73 0.78 -10.45
CA GLN A 183 3.38 1.58 -11.48
C GLN A 183 2.58 2.85 -11.82
N LYS A 184 1.26 2.71 -12.03
CA LYS A 184 0.37 3.84 -12.34
C LYS A 184 0.41 4.92 -11.26
N ASN A 185 0.51 4.51 -9.99
CA ASN A 185 0.64 5.43 -8.85
C ASN A 185 2.08 5.85 -8.56
N SER A 186 3.05 5.48 -9.41
CA SER A 186 4.47 5.87 -9.26
C SER A 186 5.05 5.56 -7.88
N LYS A 187 4.71 4.39 -7.31
CA LYS A 187 5.20 3.97 -6.00
C LYS A 187 6.52 3.20 -6.10
N GLY A 188 7.34 3.26 -5.05
CA GLY A 188 8.47 2.37 -4.91
C GLY A 188 8.01 0.92 -4.84
N LEU A 189 8.84 -0.03 -5.28
CA LEU A 189 8.51 -1.43 -5.36
C LEU A 189 9.60 -2.32 -4.76
N VAL A 190 9.17 -3.21 -3.86
CA VAL A 190 9.92 -4.39 -3.41
C VAL A 190 9.07 -5.62 -3.69
N VAL A 191 9.61 -6.63 -4.35
CA VAL A 191 8.91 -7.89 -4.60
C VAL A 191 9.38 -8.94 -3.61
N VAL A 192 8.43 -9.60 -2.95
CA VAL A 192 8.70 -10.67 -1.99
C VAL A 192 8.09 -11.97 -2.48
N VAL A 193 8.94 -12.95 -2.75
CA VAL A 193 8.53 -14.32 -3.05
C VAL A 193 8.41 -15.06 -1.71
N ASN A 194 7.19 -15.10 -1.19
CA ASN A 194 6.85 -15.69 0.11
C ASN A 194 6.59 -17.18 0.00
N LYS A 195 6.51 -17.85 1.15
CA LYS A 195 6.40 -19.31 1.27
C LYS A 195 7.58 -20.06 0.65
N TRP A 196 8.75 -19.44 0.70
CA TRP A 196 9.98 -20.05 0.18
C TRP A 196 10.41 -21.29 0.97
N ASP A 197 9.90 -21.46 2.18
CA ASP A 197 10.05 -22.67 3.00
C ASP A 197 9.45 -23.91 2.34
N LEU A 198 8.37 -23.76 1.56
CA LEU A 198 7.66 -24.84 0.87
C LEU A 198 8.29 -25.26 -0.48
N VAL A 199 9.29 -24.52 -0.96
CA VAL A 199 10.01 -24.87 -2.19
C VAL A 199 11.07 -25.92 -1.85
N GLU A 200 11.00 -27.08 -2.51
CA GLU A 200 11.91 -28.22 -2.25
C GLU A 200 13.35 -27.91 -2.67
N ASP A 201 13.54 -27.45 -3.90
CA ASP A 201 14.87 -27.09 -4.44
C ASP A 201 15.12 -25.58 -4.29
N LYS A 202 16.02 -25.24 -3.36
CA LYS A 202 16.42 -23.86 -3.04
C LYS A 202 17.76 -23.44 -3.64
N THR A 203 18.15 -24.08 -4.73
CA THR A 203 19.41 -23.78 -5.40
C THR A 203 19.41 -22.36 -5.99
N VAL A 204 20.60 -21.80 -6.15
CA VAL A 204 20.82 -20.49 -6.82
C VAL A 204 20.21 -20.48 -8.23
N LYS A 205 20.22 -21.64 -8.92
CA LYS A 205 19.66 -21.79 -10.26
C LYS A 205 18.13 -21.59 -10.24
N VAL A 206 17.44 -22.20 -9.28
CA VAL A 206 15.99 -22.07 -9.12
C VAL A 206 15.63 -20.62 -8.76
N MET A 207 16.36 -19.99 -7.83
CA MET A 207 16.17 -18.57 -7.51
C MET A 207 16.30 -17.67 -8.74
N LYS A 208 17.34 -17.85 -9.55
CA LYS A 208 17.53 -17.08 -10.80
C LYS A 208 16.42 -17.32 -11.81
N THR A 209 15.89 -18.55 -11.89
CA THR A 209 14.75 -18.85 -12.76
C THR A 209 13.52 -18.06 -12.33
N PHE A 210 13.21 -18.04 -11.03
CA PHE A 210 12.12 -17.21 -10.48
C PHE A 210 12.34 -15.72 -10.75
N GLU A 211 13.53 -15.20 -10.49
CA GLU A 211 13.87 -13.79 -10.77
C GLU A 211 13.66 -13.42 -12.23
N ASN A 212 14.16 -14.24 -13.14
CA ASN A 212 14.02 -14.00 -14.58
C ASN A 212 12.55 -14.03 -15.02
N ALA A 213 11.76 -14.97 -14.49
CA ALA A 213 10.33 -15.05 -14.75
C ALA A 213 9.59 -13.80 -14.25
N ILE A 214 9.91 -13.33 -13.03
CA ILE A 214 9.32 -12.12 -12.45
C ILE A 214 9.69 -10.91 -13.32
N ARG A 215 10.97 -10.69 -13.61
CA ARG A 215 11.44 -9.55 -14.41
C ARG A 215 10.83 -9.55 -15.81
N SER A 216 10.77 -10.70 -16.46
CA SER A 216 10.15 -10.83 -17.81
C SER A 216 8.67 -10.45 -17.80
N ARG A 217 7.91 -10.88 -16.77
CA ARG A 217 6.48 -10.61 -16.66
C ARG A 217 6.17 -9.16 -16.27
N PHE A 218 7.06 -8.52 -15.53
CA PHE A 218 6.90 -7.16 -15.02
C PHE A 218 7.54 -6.09 -15.92
N ALA A 219 8.14 -6.50 -17.06
CA ALA A 219 8.67 -5.56 -18.03
C ALA A 219 7.62 -4.49 -18.44
N PRO A 220 8.01 -3.23 -18.69
CA PRO A 220 9.40 -2.75 -18.85
C PRO A 220 10.10 -2.33 -17.55
N PHE A 221 9.42 -2.18 -16.41
CA PHE A 221 10.07 -1.85 -15.15
C PHE A 221 10.57 -3.12 -14.48
N VAL A 222 11.87 -3.33 -14.52
CA VAL A 222 12.51 -4.58 -14.06
C VAL A 222 13.57 -4.34 -12.97
N ASP A 223 13.90 -3.07 -12.69
CA ASP A 223 14.90 -2.69 -11.70
C ASP A 223 14.27 -2.50 -10.33
N PHE A 224 14.02 -3.61 -9.64
CA PHE A 224 13.51 -3.66 -8.27
C PHE A 224 14.11 -4.82 -7.50
N PRO A 225 14.22 -4.74 -6.14
CA PRO A 225 14.68 -5.85 -5.33
C PRO A 225 13.67 -6.99 -5.31
N ILE A 226 14.19 -8.22 -5.36
CA ILE A 226 13.40 -9.46 -5.20
C ILE A 226 13.96 -10.23 -4.02
N ILE A 227 13.11 -10.52 -3.04
CA ILE A 227 13.50 -11.19 -1.80
C ILE A 227 12.72 -12.48 -1.68
N PHE A 228 13.44 -13.58 -1.52
CA PHE A 228 12.85 -14.90 -1.23
C PHE A 228 12.76 -15.06 0.29
N ALA A 229 11.54 -15.05 0.82
CA ALA A 229 11.27 -15.01 2.25
C ALA A 229 10.24 -16.06 2.68
N SER A 230 10.16 -16.30 3.96
CA SER A 230 9.06 -17.05 4.58
C SER A 230 8.55 -16.27 5.78
N ALA A 231 7.29 -15.83 5.70
CA ALA A 231 6.61 -15.17 6.82
C ALA A 231 6.39 -16.15 7.99
N LEU A 232 6.19 -17.44 7.71
CA LEU A 232 5.94 -18.46 8.71
C LEU A 232 7.21 -18.76 9.54
N THR A 233 8.34 -19.00 8.86
CA THR A 233 9.63 -19.29 9.52
C THR A 233 10.42 -18.04 9.88
N LYS A 234 9.90 -16.86 9.60
CA LYS A 234 10.54 -15.54 9.78
C LYS A 234 11.85 -15.39 9.01
N GLN A 235 12.07 -16.19 7.96
CA GLN A 235 13.28 -16.14 7.16
C GLN A 235 13.33 -14.87 6.30
N ARG A 236 14.41 -14.09 6.42
CA ARG A 236 14.69 -12.86 5.66
C ARG A 236 13.63 -11.75 5.78
N ILE A 237 12.82 -11.77 6.84
CA ILE A 237 11.77 -10.76 7.06
C ILE A 237 12.37 -9.37 7.27
N LEU A 238 13.40 -9.23 8.10
CA LEU A 238 14.05 -7.94 8.34
C LEU A 238 14.67 -7.38 7.05
N LYS A 239 15.22 -8.25 6.19
CA LYS A 239 15.76 -7.83 4.90
C LYS A 239 14.70 -7.18 4.00
N VAL A 240 13.44 -7.59 4.09
CA VAL A 240 12.34 -6.95 3.35
C VAL A 240 12.17 -5.49 3.77
N LEU A 241 12.22 -5.20 5.06
CA LEU A 241 12.12 -3.83 5.57
C LEU A 241 13.35 -2.99 5.22
N GLU A 242 14.55 -3.57 5.30
CA GLU A 242 15.78 -2.89 4.90
C GLU A 242 15.75 -2.48 3.43
N GLU A 243 15.33 -3.38 2.54
CA GLU A 243 15.19 -3.08 1.11
C GLU A 243 14.06 -2.07 0.84
N ALA A 244 12.94 -2.15 1.57
CA ALA A 244 11.87 -1.17 1.44
C ALA A 244 12.34 0.24 1.87
N ARG A 245 13.14 0.34 2.92
CA ARG A 245 13.78 1.58 3.35
C ARG A 245 14.75 2.10 2.29
N THR A 246 15.61 1.23 1.75
CA THR A 246 16.54 1.61 0.67
C THR A 246 15.80 2.14 -0.55
N VAL A 247 14.69 1.51 -0.95
CA VAL A 247 13.84 2.00 -2.04
C VAL A 247 13.23 3.36 -1.71
N TYR A 248 12.81 3.58 -0.47
CA TYR A 248 12.34 4.90 -0.03
C TYR A 248 13.44 5.96 -0.13
N GLU A 249 14.64 5.67 0.36
CA GLU A 249 15.79 6.57 0.27
C GLU A 249 16.15 6.88 -1.20
N ASN A 250 16.08 5.88 -2.09
CA ASN A 250 16.27 6.07 -3.53
C ASN A 250 15.20 7.01 -4.15
N ARG A 251 13.97 7.00 -3.64
CA ARG A 251 12.91 7.93 -4.08
C ARG A 251 13.20 9.37 -3.67
N MET A 252 13.83 9.55 -2.53
CA MET A 252 14.16 10.87 -1.98
C MET A 252 15.48 11.43 -2.49
N ILE A 253 16.19 10.67 -3.36
CA ILE A 253 17.51 11.06 -3.86
C ILE A 253 17.46 12.44 -4.56
N ARG A 254 18.39 13.30 -4.18
CA ARG A 254 18.61 14.61 -4.83
C ARG A 254 20.01 14.64 -5.42
N ILE A 255 20.07 14.76 -6.73
CA ILE A 255 21.33 14.78 -7.49
C ILE A 255 21.61 16.23 -7.89
N PRO A 256 22.75 16.80 -7.47
CA PRO A 256 23.12 18.15 -7.88
C PRO A 256 23.18 18.31 -9.40
N THR A 257 22.64 19.41 -9.91
CA THR A 257 22.56 19.69 -11.35
C THR A 257 23.94 19.63 -12.03
N ALA A 258 25.00 20.12 -11.37
CA ALA A 258 26.36 20.04 -11.90
C ALA A 258 26.77 18.58 -12.16
N ARG A 259 26.57 17.69 -11.19
CA ARG A 259 26.88 16.27 -11.29
C ARG A 259 26.04 15.53 -12.34
N LEU A 260 24.74 15.90 -12.47
CA LEU A 260 23.88 15.36 -13.54
C LEU A 260 24.44 15.68 -14.93
N ASN A 261 24.87 16.93 -15.13
CA ASN A 261 25.42 17.38 -16.43
C ASN A 261 26.79 16.78 -16.68
N GLU A 262 27.67 16.75 -15.69
CA GLU A 262 29.01 16.17 -15.78
C GLU A 262 28.98 14.69 -16.18
N GLU A 263 28.07 13.90 -15.61
CA GLU A 263 28.01 12.47 -15.87
C GLU A 263 27.19 12.09 -17.11
N MET A 264 26.10 12.81 -17.39
CA MET A 264 25.15 12.42 -18.44
C MET A 264 25.45 13.11 -19.81
N LEU A 265 25.94 14.35 -19.84
CA LEU A 265 26.16 15.03 -21.14
C LEU A 265 27.21 14.33 -22.01
N PRO A 266 28.35 13.86 -21.48
CA PRO A 266 29.32 13.11 -22.30
C PRO A 266 28.74 11.83 -22.88
N LEU A 267 27.87 11.10 -22.11
CA LEU A 267 27.18 9.92 -22.59
C LEU A 267 26.19 10.23 -23.71
N ILE A 268 25.48 11.36 -23.61
CA ILE A 268 24.52 11.81 -24.61
C ILE A 268 25.26 12.29 -25.87
N GLU A 269 26.42 12.90 -25.73
CA GLU A 269 27.28 13.31 -26.87
C GLU A 269 27.84 12.10 -27.62
N ALA A 270 28.24 11.04 -26.87
CA ALA A 270 28.71 9.80 -27.47
C ALA A 270 27.58 9.02 -28.16
N TYR A 271 26.37 9.09 -27.63
CA TYR A 271 25.18 8.39 -28.13
C TYR A 271 24.00 9.37 -28.29
N PRO A 272 24.02 10.28 -29.28
CA PRO A 272 22.98 11.28 -29.42
C PRO A 272 21.64 10.69 -29.87
N PRO A 273 20.52 11.40 -29.61
CA PRO A 273 19.23 11.00 -30.13
C PRO A 273 19.25 10.83 -31.65
N PRO A 274 18.60 9.80 -32.21
CA PRO A 274 18.56 9.60 -33.65
C PRO A 274 18.03 10.84 -34.40
N ALA A 275 18.72 11.23 -35.47
CA ALA A 275 18.25 12.33 -36.30
C ALA A 275 16.94 11.95 -37.00
N ILE A 276 15.99 12.87 -37.07
CA ILE A 276 14.70 12.68 -37.73
C ILE A 276 14.56 13.70 -38.85
N LYS A 277 14.31 13.22 -40.07
CA LYS A 277 14.15 14.07 -41.27
C LYS A 277 15.35 15.05 -41.47
N GLY A 278 16.57 14.57 -41.24
CA GLY A 278 17.80 15.40 -41.37
C GLY A 278 18.01 16.40 -40.25
N LYS A 279 17.17 16.42 -39.22
CA LYS A 279 17.31 17.34 -38.09
C LYS A 279 18.05 16.65 -36.94
N TYR A 280 19.13 17.23 -36.48
CA TYR A 280 19.93 16.76 -35.35
C TYR A 280 19.35 17.27 -34.03
N ILE A 281 19.13 16.35 -33.10
CA ILE A 281 18.63 16.66 -31.77
C ILE A 281 19.84 16.82 -30.84
N LYS A 282 19.91 17.96 -30.16
CA LYS A 282 20.99 18.26 -29.20
C LYS A 282 20.37 18.51 -27.83
N ILE A 283 20.75 17.70 -26.85
CA ILE A 283 20.45 17.93 -25.44
C ILE A 283 21.58 18.74 -24.83
N LYS A 284 21.25 19.87 -24.19
CA LYS A 284 22.23 20.84 -23.71
C LYS A 284 22.36 20.94 -22.21
N TYR A 285 21.33 20.50 -21.50
CA TYR A 285 21.24 20.69 -20.05
C TYR A 285 20.27 19.74 -19.44
N ILE A 286 20.55 19.31 -18.20
CA ILE A 286 19.73 18.39 -17.44
C ILE A 286 19.58 18.95 -16.03
N THR A 287 18.35 18.87 -15.49
CA THR A 287 18.09 19.21 -14.09
C THR A 287 17.08 18.26 -13.47
N GLN A 288 17.14 18.08 -12.17
CA GLN A 288 16.12 17.39 -11.39
C GLN A 288 15.07 18.40 -10.93
N LEU A 289 13.79 18.05 -11.05
CA LEU A 289 12.69 18.88 -10.53
C LEU A 289 12.69 18.81 -9.00
N PRO A 290 12.57 19.95 -8.31
CA PRO A 290 12.37 19.97 -6.87
C PRO A 290 10.95 19.52 -6.50
N ASN A 291 10.75 19.09 -5.27
CA ASN A 291 9.44 18.81 -4.65
C ASN A 291 8.52 17.85 -5.47
N THR A 292 9.12 16.83 -6.06
CA THR A 292 8.39 15.76 -6.74
C THR A 292 8.40 14.49 -5.89
N GLN A 293 7.29 13.76 -5.86
CA GLN A 293 7.15 12.52 -5.10
C GLN A 293 8.10 11.40 -5.55
N ILE A 294 8.57 11.47 -6.80
CA ILE A 294 9.56 10.56 -7.38
C ILE A 294 10.64 11.36 -8.11
N PRO A 295 11.86 10.83 -8.26
CA PRO A 295 12.91 11.50 -9.01
C PRO A 295 12.44 11.80 -10.43
N SER A 296 12.38 13.09 -10.75
CA SER A 296 11.88 13.58 -12.03
C SER A 296 12.94 14.47 -12.67
N PHE A 297 13.34 14.15 -13.89
CA PHE A 297 14.46 14.81 -14.58
C PHE A 297 13.97 15.49 -15.84
N VAL A 298 14.44 16.73 -16.06
CA VAL A 298 14.16 17.50 -17.27
C VAL A 298 15.42 17.62 -18.10
N TYR A 299 15.33 17.15 -19.33
CA TYR A 299 16.37 17.26 -20.34
C TYR A 299 15.98 18.36 -21.33
N PHE A 300 16.79 19.40 -21.43
CA PHE A 300 16.55 20.52 -22.34
C PHE A 300 17.17 20.26 -23.70
N ALA A 301 16.32 20.13 -24.71
CA ALA A 301 16.71 19.88 -26.09
C ALA A 301 16.25 20.99 -27.04
N ASN A 302 16.94 21.12 -28.19
CA ASN A 302 16.51 22.02 -29.24
C ASN A 302 15.24 21.61 -29.96
N LEU A 303 14.96 20.29 -30.03
CA LEU A 303 13.83 19.70 -30.74
C LEU A 303 13.21 18.59 -29.92
N PRO A 304 12.55 18.91 -28.77
CA PRO A 304 12.05 17.95 -27.80
C PRO A 304 11.01 16.96 -28.38
N GLN A 305 10.18 17.41 -29.33
CA GLN A 305 9.12 16.61 -29.96
C GLN A 305 9.65 15.42 -30.77
N TYR A 306 10.93 15.41 -31.11
CA TYR A 306 11.56 14.33 -31.87
C TYR A 306 12.31 13.33 -31.02
N VAL A 307 12.41 13.53 -29.69
CA VAL A 307 12.99 12.55 -28.77
C VAL A 307 11.92 11.48 -28.46
N LYS A 308 12.12 10.28 -29.02
CA LYS A 308 11.17 9.17 -28.88
C LYS A 308 11.36 8.36 -27.59
N GLU A 309 10.35 7.60 -27.21
CA GLU A 309 10.36 6.74 -26.02
C GLU A 309 11.56 5.77 -25.91
N PRO A 310 12.04 5.11 -27.00
CA PRO A 310 13.22 4.26 -26.88
C PRO A 310 14.48 5.02 -26.38
N TYR A 311 14.62 6.30 -26.76
CA TYR A 311 15.75 7.10 -26.29
C TYR A 311 15.58 7.55 -24.84
N LYS A 312 14.35 7.83 -24.40
CA LYS A 312 14.08 8.10 -22.98
C LYS A 312 14.43 6.89 -22.10
N ARG A 313 14.08 5.67 -22.56
CA ARG A 313 14.48 4.43 -21.87
C ARG A 313 16.00 4.24 -21.83
N PHE A 314 16.70 4.60 -22.89
CA PHE A 314 18.16 4.63 -22.89
C PHE A 314 18.70 5.59 -21.82
N LEU A 315 18.17 6.79 -21.74
CA LEU A 315 18.56 7.78 -20.71
C LEU A 315 18.26 7.24 -19.29
N GLU A 316 17.09 6.65 -19.09
CA GLU A 316 16.72 6.01 -17.83
C GLU A 316 17.72 4.93 -17.42
N ASN A 317 18.04 4.02 -18.33
CA ASN A 317 18.99 2.95 -18.06
C ASN A 317 20.37 3.52 -17.69
N LYS A 318 20.84 4.55 -18.40
CA LYS A 318 22.11 5.22 -18.08
C LYS A 318 22.09 5.92 -16.74
N MET A 319 20.95 6.48 -16.33
CA MET A 319 20.81 7.04 -15.00
C MET A 319 20.88 5.96 -13.91
N ARG A 320 20.22 4.81 -14.13
CA ARG A 320 20.27 3.67 -13.20
C ARG A 320 21.66 3.04 -13.07
N GLU A 321 22.49 3.11 -14.12
CA GLU A 321 23.88 2.70 -14.07
C GLU A 321 24.76 3.63 -13.20
N LYS A 322 24.42 4.91 -13.11
CA LYS A 322 25.19 5.93 -12.38
C LYS A 322 24.74 6.18 -10.96
N TRP A 323 23.43 6.03 -10.70
CA TRP A 323 22.82 6.28 -9.40
C TRP A 323 21.96 5.11 -8.97
N ASN A 324 21.98 4.83 -7.68
CA ASN A 324 21.10 3.78 -7.12
C ASN A 324 19.64 4.28 -7.16
N LEU A 325 18.89 3.83 -8.16
CA LEU A 325 17.48 4.13 -8.35
C LEU A 325 16.63 2.86 -8.30
N THR A 326 17.22 1.77 -7.81
CA THR A 326 16.57 0.45 -7.72
C THR A 326 15.27 0.53 -6.92
N GLY A 327 14.23 -0.09 -7.43
CA GLY A 327 12.90 -0.11 -6.84
C GLY A 327 12.10 1.19 -7.03
N THR A 328 12.70 2.22 -7.62
CA THR A 328 12.08 3.53 -7.74
C THR A 328 11.73 3.85 -9.20
N PRO A 329 10.48 4.18 -9.52
CA PRO A 329 10.14 4.75 -10.81
C PRO A 329 10.75 6.14 -10.95
N ILE A 330 11.13 6.51 -12.15
CA ILE A 330 11.64 7.86 -12.46
C ILE A 330 10.89 8.45 -13.64
N ASN A 331 10.78 9.78 -13.68
CA ASN A 331 10.21 10.49 -14.80
C ASN A 331 11.28 11.20 -15.60
N ILE A 332 11.23 11.07 -16.92
CA ILE A 332 12.09 11.80 -17.85
C ILE A 332 11.23 12.70 -18.73
N TYR A 333 11.40 13.99 -18.57
CA TYR A 333 10.76 15.02 -19.37
C TYR A 333 11.76 15.61 -20.36
N ILE A 334 11.33 15.80 -21.61
CA ILE A 334 12.12 16.51 -22.60
C ILE A 334 11.42 17.84 -22.87
N ARG A 335 12.11 18.92 -22.67
CA ARG A 335 11.59 20.30 -22.87
C ARG A 335 12.45 21.10 -23.80
N GLN A 336 11.87 22.11 -24.42
CA GLN A 336 12.59 23.11 -25.19
C GLN A 336 13.30 24.06 -24.22
N LYS A 337 14.53 24.44 -24.60
CA LYS A 337 15.27 25.44 -23.84
C LYS A 337 14.79 26.83 -24.28
#